data_f62c686b2614eb81ddc24b2f3da4d258
#
_entry.id   f62c686b2614eb81ddc24b2f3da4d258
#
_cell.length_a   1.000
_cell.length_b   1.000
_cell.length_c   1.000
_cell.angle_alpha   90.00
_cell.angle_beta   90.00
_cell.angle_gamma   90.00
#
_symmetry.space_group_name_H-M   'P 1'
#
loop_
_entity.id
_entity.type
_entity.pdbx_description
1 polymer ?
#
loop_
_entity_poly.entity_id
_entity_poly.type
_entity_poly.pdbx_seq_one_letter_code
_entity_poly.pdbx_strand_id
1 'polypeptide(L)'
;MLPLLIAALLGDATTLIAAGDKASSARDLHAALVAYQDATREDPANANIYVRLAGTYARMGHDSEAIEYFQHALKLDRRNGEAQQGIAAARERLAVLSPPRPQLDEAGARERYTAAVTLINERKYADALVALDDALRKKPGYGVALVARGSAQMGLLHYDAAAADYAAARNADPSLASPLFGLAEAYRALGQPQKAAELYREYATSAAVDVQPQLKEYAARNAQALASQ
;
A
#
# COMPACT_ATOMS: atom_id res chain seq x y z
N MET A 1 5.26 38.87 -39.92
CA MET A 1 5.51 37.83 -40.94
C MET A 1 6.50 36.74 -40.49
N LEU A 2 6.71 36.55 -39.18
CA LEU A 2 7.61 35.49 -38.65
C LEU A 2 6.94 34.17 -38.22
N PRO A 3 5.61 34.06 -37.97
CA PRO A 3 5.03 32.78 -37.55
C PRO A 3 4.79 31.76 -38.68
N LEU A 4 4.74 32.19 -39.94
CA LEU A 4 4.53 31.27 -41.06
C LEU A 4 5.79 30.50 -41.53
N LEU A 5 6.99 30.90 -41.11
CA LEU A 5 8.23 30.25 -41.52
C LEU A 5 8.62 29.06 -40.59
N ILE A 6 8.08 28.99 -39.38
CA ILE A 6 8.34 27.90 -38.43
C ILE A 6 7.44 26.68 -38.74
N ALA A 7 6.22 26.93 -39.24
CA ALA A 7 5.30 25.87 -39.67
C ALA A 7 5.77 25.07 -40.90
N ALA A 8 6.64 25.64 -41.70
CA ALA A 8 7.20 24.97 -42.90
C ALA A 8 8.40 24.05 -42.59
N LEU A 9 8.92 24.07 -41.36
CA LEU A 9 10.01 23.17 -40.90
C LEU A 9 9.50 21.95 -40.09
N LEU A 10 8.30 22.01 -39.59
CA LEU A 10 7.59 20.87 -39.00
C LEU A 10 6.80 20.24 -40.14
N GLY A 11 7.12 18.99 -40.52
CA GLY A 11 6.37 18.27 -41.54
C GLY A 11 4.89 18.16 -41.14
N ASP A 12 4.00 17.98 -42.11
CA ASP A 12 2.58 17.72 -41.82
C ASP A 12 2.41 16.47 -40.93
N ALA A 13 1.26 16.32 -40.30
CA ALA A 13 0.99 15.19 -39.40
C ALA A 13 1.30 13.83 -40.05
N THR A 14 1.07 13.70 -41.35
CA THR A 14 1.35 12.47 -42.12
C THR A 14 2.84 12.17 -42.18
N THR A 15 3.66 13.16 -42.42
CA THR A 15 5.13 13.04 -42.45
C THR A 15 5.68 12.69 -41.07
N LEU A 16 5.16 13.32 -40.03
CA LEU A 16 5.55 13.05 -38.65
C LEU A 16 5.13 11.64 -38.21
N ILE A 17 3.94 11.16 -38.59
CA ILE A 17 3.50 9.77 -38.36
C ILE A 17 4.46 8.80 -39.05
N ALA A 18 4.80 9.05 -40.34
CA ALA A 18 5.71 8.17 -41.07
C ALA A 18 7.12 8.13 -40.46
N ALA A 19 7.61 9.27 -39.96
CA ALA A 19 8.87 9.33 -39.20
C ALA A 19 8.81 8.53 -37.90
N GLY A 20 7.71 8.64 -37.15
CA GLY A 20 7.46 7.86 -35.94
C GLY A 20 7.37 6.35 -36.22
N ASP A 21 6.66 5.94 -37.27
CA ASP A 21 6.54 4.54 -37.69
C ASP A 21 7.90 3.95 -38.08
N LYS A 22 8.72 4.71 -38.79
CA LYS A 22 10.10 4.34 -39.16
C LYS A 22 10.97 4.15 -37.90
N ALA A 23 10.96 5.12 -37.00
CA ALA A 23 11.70 5.05 -35.74
C ALA A 23 11.24 3.87 -34.86
N SER A 24 9.92 3.66 -34.76
CA SER A 24 9.31 2.55 -34.04
C SER A 24 9.75 1.19 -34.61
N SER A 25 9.81 1.06 -35.94
CA SER A 25 10.31 -0.15 -36.62
C SER A 25 11.80 -0.37 -36.41
N ALA A 26 12.58 0.69 -36.30
CA ALA A 26 14.01 0.64 -35.95
C ALA A 26 14.26 0.41 -34.44
N ARG A 27 13.21 0.27 -33.64
CA ARG A 27 13.25 0.16 -32.16
C ARG A 27 13.78 1.42 -31.46
N ASP A 28 13.86 2.54 -32.15
CA ASP A 28 14.13 3.84 -31.52
C ASP A 28 12.81 4.42 -30.99
N LEU A 29 12.44 3.94 -29.80
CA LEU A 29 11.18 4.33 -29.17
C LEU A 29 11.16 5.79 -28.74
N HIS A 30 12.35 6.38 -28.47
CA HIS A 30 12.45 7.79 -28.10
C HIS A 30 12.19 8.70 -29.29
N ALA A 31 12.80 8.42 -30.43
CA ALA A 31 12.54 9.16 -31.67
C ALA A 31 11.08 8.97 -32.12
N ALA A 32 10.51 7.76 -31.98
CA ALA A 32 9.11 7.51 -32.28
C ALA A 32 8.18 8.34 -31.40
N LEU A 33 8.47 8.42 -30.09
CA LEU A 33 7.70 9.19 -29.13
C LEU A 33 7.66 10.69 -29.53
N VAL A 34 8.81 11.28 -29.81
CA VAL A 34 8.92 12.68 -30.21
C VAL A 34 8.12 12.94 -31.49
N ALA A 35 8.30 12.10 -32.51
CA ALA A 35 7.59 12.25 -33.79
C ALA A 35 6.06 12.18 -33.62
N TYR A 36 5.55 11.22 -32.83
CA TYR A 36 4.13 11.14 -32.59
C TYR A 36 3.59 12.27 -31.70
N GLN A 37 4.36 12.77 -30.73
CA GLN A 37 3.99 13.95 -29.96
C GLN A 37 3.89 15.21 -30.87
N ASP A 38 4.81 15.36 -31.78
CA ASP A 38 4.74 16.47 -32.76
C ASP A 38 3.53 16.28 -33.68
N ALA A 39 3.24 15.04 -34.15
CA ALA A 39 2.06 14.76 -34.95
C ALA A 39 0.74 15.09 -34.21
N THR A 40 0.65 14.89 -32.88
CA THR A 40 -0.55 15.29 -32.12
C THR A 40 -0.77 16.80 -32.05
N ARG A 41 0.29 17.61 -32.22
CA ARG A 41 0.16 19.08 -32.27
C ARG A 41 -0.37 19.55 -33.62
N GLU A 42 0.00 18.85 -34.71
CA GLU A 42 -0.47 19.15 -36.06
C GLU A 42 -1.89 18.66 -36.34
N ASP A 43 -2.25 17.49 -35.82
CA ASP A 43 -3.60 16.90 -35.99
C ASP A 43 -4.11 16.33 -34.65
N PRO A 44 -4.60 17.17 -33.72
CA PRO A 44 -5.06 16.76 -32.41
C PRO A 44 -6.38 15.96 -32.41
N ALA A 45 -7.07 15.90 -33.55
CA ALA A 45 -8.33 15.15 -33.69
C ALA A 45 -8.15 13.71 -34.21
N ASN A 46 -6.93 13.33 -34.55
CA ASN A 46 -6.64 12.03 -35.13
C ASN A 46 -6.40 10.95 -34.08
N ALA A 47 -7.40 10.14 -33.82
CA ALA A 47 -7.32 9.05 -32.84
C ALA A 47 -6.13 8.09 -33.07
N ASN A 48 -5.77 7.84 -34.36
CA ASN A 48 -4.69 6.91 -34.67
C ASN A 48 -3.31 7.39 -34.22
N ILE A 49 -3.07 8.70 -34.15
CA ILE A 49 -1.80 9.25 -33.62
C ILE A 49 -1.69 8.90 -32.13
N TYR A 50 -2.77 9.07 -31.38
CA TYR A 50 -2.79 8.74 -29.96
C TYR A 50 -2.65 7.23 -29.69
N VAL A 51 -3.16 6.39 -30.58
CA VAL A 51 -2.95 4.92 -30.52
C VAL A 51 -1.46 4.59 -30.68
N ARG A 52 -0.77 5.19 -31.67
CA ARG A 52 0.67 4.98 -31.90
C ARG A 52 1.51 5.50 -30.72
N LEU A 53 1.17 6.67 -30.22
CA LEU A 53 1.80 7.26 -29.07
C LEU A 53 1.65 6.36 -27.83
N ALA A 54 0.44 5.90 -27.55
CA ALA A 54 0.14 4.97 -26.46
C ALA A 54 0.88 3.64 -26.61
N GLY A 55 0.90 3.06 -27.82
CA GLY A 55 1.65 1.86 -28.11
C GLY A 55 3.15 2.00 -27.89
N THR A 56 3.70 3.20 -28.15
CA THR A 56 5.11 3.50 -27.88
C THR A 56 5.38 3.54 -26.37
N TYR A 57 4.55 4.22 -25.60
CA TYR A 57 4.63 4.21 -24.12
C TYR A 57 4.54 2.78 -23.56
N ALA A 58 3.59 1.98 -24.04
CA ALA A 58 3.44 0.59 -23.62
C ALA A 58 4.70 -0.26 -23.90
N ARG A 59 5.35 -0.05 -25.06
CA ARG A 59 6.64 -0.74 -25.39
C ARG A 59 7.81 -0.26 -24.54
N MET A 60 7.76 0.95 -24.00
CA MET A 60 8.73 1.48 -23.05
C MET A 60 8.47 1.00 -21.59
N GLY A 61 7.36 0.29 -21.35
CA GLY A 61 6.96 -0.14 -20.01
C GLY A 61 6.22 0.92 -19.19
N HIS A 62 5.85 2.03 -19.82
CA HIS A 62 5.10 3.14 -19.23
C HIS A 62 3.59 2.89 -19.40
N ASP A 63 3.09 1.84 -18.73
CA ASP A 63 1.72 1.35 -18.91
C ASP A 63 0.64 2.35 -18.45
N SER A 64 0.93 3.17 -17.45
CA SER A 64 0.00 4.21 -16.97
C SER A 64 -0.24 5.28 -18.04
N GLU A 65 0.83 5.81 -18.60
CA GLU A 65 0.79 6.80 -19.68
C GLU A 65 0.18 6.21 -20.95
N ALA A 66 0.48 4.94 -21.25
CA ALA A 66 -0.14 4.25 -22.37
C ALA A 66 -1.65 4.20 -22.23
N ILE A 67 -2.18 3.88 -21.03
CA ILE A 67 -3.63 3.87 -20.77
C ILE A 67 -4.23 5.27 -21.00
N GLU A 68 -3.60 6.33 -20.54
CA GLU A 68 -4.09 7.69 -20.71
C GLU A 68 -4.25 8.07 -22.19
N TYR A 69 -3.23 7.78 -22.99
CA TYR A 69 -3.26 8.08 -24.42
C TYR A 69 -4.22 7.18 -25.20
N PHE A 70 -4.34 5.90 -24.86
CA PHE A 70 -5.40 5.03 -25.42
C PHE A 70 -6.80 5.52 -25.06
N GLN A 71 -7.01 5.99 -23.83
CA GLN A 71 -8.29 6.58 -23.43
C GLN A 71 -8.56 7.88 -24.21
N HIS A 72 -7.54 8.67 -24.51
CA HIS A 72 -7.69 9.86 -25.36
C HIS A 72 -8.12 9.46 -26.79
N ALA A 73 -7.50 8.43 -27.37
CA ALA A 73 -7.91 7.89 -28.66
C ALA A 73 -9.39 7.44 -28.65
N LEU A 74 -9.87 6.81 -27.58
CA LEU A 74 -11.27 6.40 -27.43
C LEU A 74 -12.26 7.56 -27.23
N LYS A 75 -11.80 8.72 -26.75
CA LYS A 75 -12.65 9.94 -26.72
C LYS A 75 -12.89 10.47 -28.14
N LEU A 76 -11.91 10.33 -29.03
CA LEU A 76 -11.98 10.74 -30.43
C LEU A 76 -12.70 9.68 -31.29
N ASP A 77 -12.38 8.42 -31.11
CA ASP A 77 -13.01 7.28 -31.77
C ASP A 77 -13.38 6.18 -30.77
N ARG A 78 -14.63 6.15 -30.32
CA ARG A 78 -15.13 5.18 -29.31
C ARG A 78 -15.06 3.72 -29.75
N ARG A 79 -14.96 3.46 -31.08
CA ARG A 79 -14.93 2.11 -31.65
C ARG A 79 -13.50 1.64 -31.96
N ASN A 80 -12.48 2.39 -31.60
CA ASN A 80 -11.10 2.04 -31.86
C ASN A 80 -10.70 0.77 -31.09
N GLY A 81 -10.70 -0.36 -31.79
CA GLY A 81 -10.43 -1.68 -31.19
C GLY A 81 -9.00 -1.84 -30.69
N GLU A 82 -8.02 -1.18 -31.37
CA GLU A 82 -6.61 -1.22 -30.96
C GLU A 82 -6.42 -0.49 -29.61
N ALA A 83 -7.06 0.65 -29.42
CA ALA A 83 -7.02 1.37 -28.16
C ALA A 83 -7.69 0.57 -27.02
N GLN A 84 -8.81 -0.11 -27.28
CA GLN A 84 -9.47 -0.98 -26.30
C GLN A 84 -8.57 -2.14 -25.85
N GLN A 85 -7.95 -2.82 -26.81
CA GLN A 85 -7.02 -3.91 -26.55
C GLN A 85 -5.76 -3.43 -25.84
N GLY A 86 -5.22 -2.26 -26.24
CA GLY A 86 -4.07 -1.64 -25.62
C GLY A 86 -4.28 -1.32 -24.14
N ILE A 87 -5.46 -0.77 -23.79
CA ILE A 87 -5.83 -0.54 -22.39
C ILE A 87 -5.91 -1.85 -21.59
N ALA A 88 -6.54 -2.87 -22.16
CA ALA A 88 -6.67 -4.17 -21.49
C ALA A 88 -5.30 -4.78 -21.19
N ALA A 89 -4.40 -4.81 -22.19
CA ALA A 89 -3.05 -5.33 -22.05
C ALA A 89 -2.19 -4.54 -21.06
N ALA A 90 -2.27 -3.20 -21.07
CA ALA A 90 -1.53 -2.36 -20.13
C ALA A 90 -2.03 -2.55 -18.69
N ARG A 91 -3.35 -2.66 -18.49
CA ARG A 91 -3.94 -2.96 -17.17
C ARG A 91 -3.54 -4.33 -16.65
N GLU A 92 -3.48 -5.34 -17.51
CA GLU A 92 -3.01 -6.67 -17.13
C GLU A 92 -1.56 -6.65 -16.64
N ARG A 93 -0.65 -5.95 -17.35
CA ARG A 93 0.74 -5.78 -16.92
C ARG A 93 0.84 -5.04 -15.58
N LEU A 94 0.08 -3.96 -15.39
CA LEU A 94 0.03 -3.23 -14.11
C LEU A 94 -0.53 -4.09 -12.97
N ALA A 95 -1.53 -4.95 -13.24
CA ALA A 95 -2.09 -5.85 -12.24
C ALA A 95 -1.10 -6.91 -11.79
N VAL A 96 -0.21 -7.38 -12.67
CA VAL A 96 0.88 -8.29 -12.32
C VAL A 96 1.93 -7.60 -11.44
N LEU A 97 2.25 -6.34 -11.75
CA LEU A 97 3.23 -5.53 -10.98
C LEU A 97 2.65 -5.02 -9.65
N SER A 98 1.35 -4.82 -9.59
CA SER A 98 0.61 -4.39 -8.39
C SER A 98 -0.56 -5.33 -8.18
N PRO A 99 -0.35 -6.50 -7.57
CA PRO A 99 -1.44 -7.44 -7.33
C PRO A 99 -2.57 -6.72 -6.59
N PRO A 100 -3.83 -7.03 -6.89
CA PRO A 100 -4.98 -6.41 -6.23
C PRO A 100 -4.80 -6.53 -4.73
N ARG A 101 -4.97 -5.41 -4.03
CA ARG A 101 -4.98 -5.44 -2.57
C ARG A 101 -5.99 -6.50 -2.14
N PRO A 102 -5.62 -7.43 -1.23
CA PRO A 102 -6.56 -8.42 -0.75
C PRO A 102 -7.84 -7.69 -0.33
N GLN A 103 -8.98 -8.15 -0.82
CA GLN A 103 -10.26 -7.60 -0.38
C GLN A 103 -10.34 -7.79 1.13
N LEU A 104 -10.43 -6.67 1.86
CA LEU A 104 -10.51 -6.69 3.30
C LEU A 104 -11.86 -7.30 3.70
N ASP A 105 -11.83 -8.46 4.29
CA ASP A 105 -13.00 -9.09 4.92
C ASP A 105 -13.08 -8.60 6.37
N GLU A 106 -13.53 -7.38 6.56
CA GLU A 106 -13.62 -6.76 7.88
C GLU A 106 -14.59 -7.48 8.81
N ALA A 107 -15.70 -7.99 8.27
CA ALA A 107 -16.69 -8.72 9.04
C ALA A 107 -16.11 -10.06 9.53
N GLY A 108 -15.51 -10.83 8.64
CA GLY A 108 -14.86 -12.08 9.00
C GLY A 108 -13.63 -11.87 9.91
N ALA A 109 -12.87 -10.80 9.73
CA ALA A 109 -11.77 -10.47 10.64
C ALA A 109 -12.29 -10.18 12.06
N ARG A 110 -13.39 -9.44 12.19
CA ARG A 110 -14.01 -9.13 13.48
C ARG A 110 -14.57 -10.38 14.16
N GLU A 111 -15.21 -11.26 13.41
CA GLU A 111 -15.71 -12.54 13.91
C GLU A 111 -14.57 -13.38 14.49
N ARG A 112 -13.48 -13.55 13.74
CA ARG A 112 -12.31 -14.30 14.18
C ARG A 112 -11.61 -13.68 15.39
N TYR A 113 -11.49 -12.37 15.43
CA TYR A 113 -10.99 -11.64 16.59
C TYR A 113 -11.85 -11.90 17.84
N THR A 114 -13.19 -11.82 17.72
CA THR A 114 -14.11 -12.05 18.85
C THR A 114 -13.98 -13.47 19.38
N ALA A 115 -13.90 -14.47 18.51
CA ALA A 115 -13.65 -15.86 18.89
C ALA A 115 -12.32 -16.01 19.64
N ALA A 116 -11.27 -15.35 19.14
CA ALA A 116 -9.95 -15.40 19.77
C ALA A 116 -9.93 -14.76 21.17
N VAL A 117 -10.64 -13.65 21.38
CA VAL A 117 -10.75 -13.02 22.71
C VAL A 117 -11.40 -13.98 23.71
N THR A 118 -12.42 -14.73 23.31
CA THR A 118 -13.04 -15.78 24.15
C THR A 118 -12.02 -16.85 24.51
N LEU A 119 -11.25 -17.34 23.54
CA LEU A 119 -10.20 -18.35 23.76
C LEU A 119 -9.08 -17.84 24.69
N ILE A 120 -8.70 -16.56 24.58
CA ILE A 120 -7.72 -15.92 25.50
C ILE A 120 -8.26 -15.94 26.93
N ASN A 121 -9.52 -15.55 27.12
CA ASN A 121 -10.17 -15.57 28.44
C ASN A 121 -10.25 -16.98 29.05
N GLU A 122 -10.38 -17.99 28.19
CA GLU A 122 -10.32 -19.41 28.59
C GLU A 122 -8.88 -19.95 28.74
N ARG A 123 -7.86 -19.12 28.54
CA ARG A 123 -6.42 -19.47 28.51
C ARG A 123 -6.04 -20.48 27.44
N LYS A 124 -6.85 -20.63 26.40
CA LYS A 124 -6.59 -21.46 25.22
C LYS A 124 -5.75 -20.67 24.19
N TYR A 125 -4.55 -20.28 24.59
CA TYR A 125 -3.72 -19.33 23.84
C TYR A 125 -3.31 -19.86 22.47
N ALA A 126 -3.02 -21.14 22.33
CA ALA A 126 -2.63 -21.74 21.05
C ALA A 126 -3.80 -21.66 20.02
N ASP A 127 -5.02 -21.98 20.46
CA ASP A 127 -6.21 -21.90 19.60
C ASP A 127 -6.53 -20.43 19.26
N ALA A 128 -6.30 -19.51 20.21
CA ALA A 128 -6.47 -18.09 19.98
C ALA A 128 -5.51 -17.57 18.89
N LEU A 129 -4.25 -18.04 18.85
CA LEU A 129 -3.31 -17.67 17.79
C LEU A 129 -3.82 -18.07 16.41
N VAL A 130 -4.39 -19.26 16.25
CA VAL A 130 -4.95 -19.72 14.97
C VAL A 130 -6.09 -18.80 14.51
N ALA A 131 -6.99 -18.42 15.42
CA ALA A 131 -8.09 -17.52 15.10
C ALA A 131 -7.59 -16.10 14.77
N LEU A 132 -6.56 -15.60 15.47
CA LEU A 132 -5.98 -14.27 15.24
C LEU A 132 -5.17 -14.20 13.93
N ASP A 133 -4.47 -15.27 13.58
CA ASP A 133 -3.79 -15.35 12.28
C ASP A 133 -4.81 -15.33 11.13
N ASP A 134 -5.98 -15.97 11.31
CA ASP A 134 -7.07 -15.88 10.33
C ASP A 134 -7.65 -14.46 10.26
N ALA A 135 -7.87 -13.80 11.41
CA ALA A 135 -8.33 -12.42 11.47
C ALA A 135 -7.35 -11.47 10.73
N LEU A 136 -6.05 -11.64 10.95
CA LEU A 136 -5.01 -10.81 10.34
C LEU A 136 -4.78 -11.10 8.85
N ARG A 137 -5.06 -12.32 8.37
CA ARG A 137 -5.13 -12.60 6.93
C ARG A 137 -6.28 -11.86 6.25
N LYS A 138 -7.45 -11.79 6.91
CA LYS A 138 -8.64 -11.10 6.43
C LYS A 138 -8.50 -9.58 6.49
N LYS A 139 -7.85 -9.05 7.52
CA LYS A 139 -7.57 -7.61 7.71
C LYS A 139 -6.13 -7.42 8.21
N PRO A 140 -5.14 -7.34 7.31
CA PRO A 140 -3.77 -6.98 7.68
C PRO A 140 -3.74 -5.62 8.38
N GLY A 141 -2.95 -5.51 9.46
CA GLY A 141 -2.87 -4.29 10.25
C GLY A 141 -4.09 -4.03 11.16
N TYR A 142 -4.89 -5.06 11.47
CA TYR A 142 -5.97 -4.95 12.44
C TYR A 142 -5.39 -4.79 13.86
N GLY A 143 -5.20 -3.53 14.31
CA GLY A 143 -4.48 -3.19 15.55
C GLY A 143 -4.92 -3.96 16.77
N VAL A 144 -6.24 -4.05 17.03
CA VAL A 144 -6.76 -4.81 18.18
C VAL A 144 -6.52 -6.32 18.07
N ALA A 145 -6.47 -6.89 16.87
CA ALA A 145 -6.14 -8.30 16.68
C ALA A 145 -4.65 -8.55 16.90
N LEU A 146 -3.77 -7.61 16.52
CA LEU A 146 -2.34 -7.66 16.82
C LEU A 146 -2.11 -7.59 18.35
N VAL A 147 -2.81 -6.70 19.07
CA VAL A 147 -2.76 -6.64 20.54
C VAL A 147 -3.19 -7.97 21.15
N ALA A 148 -4.30 -8.54 20.69
CA ALA A 148 -4.79 -9.82 21.20
C ALA A 148 -3.81 -10.96 20.91
N ARG A 149 -3.15 -10.97 19.73
CA ARG A 149 -2.14 -11.98 19.38
C ARG A 149 -0.91 -11.86 20.27
N GLY A 150 -0.43 -10.64 20.50
CA GLY A 150 0.61 -10.37 21.49
C GLY A 150 0.24 -10.89 22.88
N SER A 151 -1.00 -10.68 23.32
CA SER A 151 -1.48 -11.18 24.62
C SER A 151 -1.52 -12.72 24.68
N ALA A 152 -1.94 -13.39 23.60
CA ALA A 152 -1.90 -14.86 23.53
C ALA A 152 -0.46 -15.39 23.57
N GLN A 153 0.47 -14.71 22.87
CA GLN A 153 1.90 -15.04 22.91
C GLN A 153 2.53 -14.83 24.30
N MET A 154 2.15 -13.75 25.00
CA MET A 154 2.54 -13.56 26.40
C MET A 154 2.07 -14.72 27.27
N GLY A 155 0.85 -15.21 27.05
CA GLY A 155 0.31 -16.38 27.76
C GLY A 155 1.08 -17.67 27.49
N LEU A 156 1.72 -17.79 26.32
CA LEU A 156 2.61 -18.90 25.92
C LEU A 156 4.09 -18.65 26.25
N LEU A 157 4.42 -17.53 26.89
CA LEU A 157 5.78 -17.11 27.23
C LEU A 157 6.65 -16.83 25.99
N HIS A 158 6.03 -16.56 24.83
CA HIS A 158 6.72 -16.19 23.58
C HIS A 158 6.95 -14.67 23.54
N TYR A 159 7.79 -14.16 24.42
CA TYR A 159 7.93 -12.72 24.69
C TYR A 159 8.43 -11.91 23.50
N ASP A 160 9.37 -12.45 22.70
CA ASP A 160 9.87 -11.77 21.50
C ASP A 160 8.77 -11.60 20.45
N ALA A 161 7.97 -12.65 20.22
CA ALA A 161 6.86 -12.61 19.29
C ALA A 161 5.76 -11.65 19.78
N ALA A 162 5.48 -11.65 21.08
CA ALA A 162 4.54 -10.71 21.70
C ALA A 162 5.00 -9.26 21.52
N ALA A 163 6.28 -8.98 21.76
CA ALA A 163 6.86 -7.65 21.56
C ALA A 163 6.74 -7.18 20.10
N ALA A 164 6.98 -8.07 19.14
CA ALA A 164 6.82 -7.78 17.72
C ALA A 164 5.37 -7.42 17.37
N ASP A 165 4.39 -8.17 17.88
CA ASP A 165 2.97 -7.91 17.63
C ASP A 165 2.49 -6.61 18.27
N TYR A 166 2.89 -6.31 19.50
CA TYR A 166 2.55 -5.03 20.13
C TYR A 166 3.20 -3.84 19.41
N ALA A 167 4.43 -3.97 18.91
CA ALA A 167 5.06 -2.95 18.10
C ALA A 167 4.32 -2.74 16.76
N ALA A 168 3.90 -3.83 16.13
CA ALA A 168 3.10 -3.77 14.91
C ALA A 168 1.72 -3.13 15.16
N ALA A 169 1.08 -3.43 16.29
CA ALA A 169 -0.20 -2.84 16.69
C ALA A 169 -0.09 -1.31 16.89
N ARG A 170 0.97 -0.84 17.55
CA ARG A 170 1.27 0.58 17.73
C ARG A 170 1.43 1.32 16.39
N ASN A 171 2.10 0.68 15.44
CA ASN A 171 2.28 1.24 14.10
C ASN A 171 0.98 1.25 13.28
N ALA A 172 0.15 0.21 13.44
CA ALA A 172 -1.11 0.06 12.71
C ALA A 172 -2.19 1.01 13.21
N ASP A 173 -2.24 1.25 14.53
CA ASP A 173 -3.18 2.17 15.17
C ASP A 173 -2.51 2.94 16.32
N PRO A 174 -1.90 4.09 16.01
CA PRO A 174 -1.24 4.93 17.03
C PRO A 174 -2.19 5.55 18.05
N SER A 175 -3.51 5.46 17.86
CA SER A 175 -4.50 5.97 18.82
C SER A 175 -4.70 5.04 20.03
N LEU A 176 -4.23 3.78 19.94
CA LEU A 176 -4.31 2.81 21.02
C LEU A 176 -3.13 2.94 21.99
N ALA A 177 -3.40 2.95 23.29
CA ALA A 177 -2.39 2.86 24.32
C ALA A 177 -2.11 1.40 24.78
N SER A 178 -3.04 0.50 24.62
CA SER A 178 -2.87 -0.91 25.02
C SER A 178 -1.62 -1.59 24.46
N PRO A 179 -1.15 -1.30 23.21
CA PRO A 179 0.12 -1.82 22.73
C PRO A 179 1.33 -1.40 23.54
N LEU A 180 1.33 -0.16 24.10
CA LEU A 180 2.43 0.34 24.93
C LEU A 180 2.58 -0.47 26.19
N PHE A 181 1.46 -0.75 26.87
CA PHE A 181 1.47 -1.56 28.08
C PHE A 181 1.92 -2.99 27.81
N GLY A 182 1.37 -3.63 26.78
CA GLY A 182 1.74 -4.99 26.38
C GLY A 182 3.23 -5.11 25.99
N LEU A 183 3.73 -4.14 25.25
CA LEU A 183 5.14 -4.08 24.85
C LEU A 183 6.07 -3.87 26.07
N ALA A 184 5.68 -3.02 27.02
CA ALA A 184 6.40 -2.85 28.27
C ALA A 184 6.50 -4.15 29.07
N GLU A 185 5.40 -4.87 29.20
CA GLU A 185 5.37 -6.18 29.87
C GLU A 185 6.26 -7.21 29.15
N ALA A 186 6.23 -7.23 27.80
CA ALA A 186 7.09 -8.11 27.02
C ALA A 186 8.57 -7.79 27.22
N TYR A 187 8.98 -6.51 27.17
CA TYR A 187 10.38 -6.12 27.42
C TYR A 187 10.80 -6.39 28.87
N ARG A 188 9.91 -6.19 29.82
CA ARG A 188 10.19 -6.57 31.21
C ARG A 188 10.47 -8.07 31.35
N ALA A 189 9.67 -8.91 30.70
CA ALA A 189 9.86 -10.36 30.69
C ALA A 189 11.14 -10.80 29.96
N LEU A 190 11.57 -10.03 28.94
CA LEU A 190 12.83 -10.22 28.21
C LEU A 190 14.06 -9.69 28.96
N GLY A 191 13.92 -9.17 30.16
CA GLY A 191 15.03 -8.61 30.93
C GLY A 191 15.59 -7.29 30.35
N GLN A 192 14.73 -6.49 29.69
CA GLN A 192 15.08 -5.19 29.12
C GLN A 192 14.38 -4.06 29.90
N PRO A 193 14.78 -3.82 31.18
CA PRO A 193 14.04 -2.97 32.09
C PRO A 193 13.98 -1.49 31.66
N GLN A 194 15.02 -0.98 31.00
CA GLN A 194 15.05 0.42 30.54
C GLN A 194 13.99 0.68 29.49
N LYS A 195 13.86 -0.22 28.48
CA LYS A 195 12.82 -0.12 27.46
C LYS A 195 11.41 -0.26 28.05
N ALA A 196 11.25 -1.18 29.00
CA ALA A 196 9.99 -1.34 29.71
C ALA A 196 9.60 -0.07 30.49
N ALA A 197 10.54 0.56 31.19
CA ALA A 197 10.31 1.79 31.95
C ALA A 197 9.85 2.97 31.07
N GLU A 198 10.44 3.14 29.89
CA GLU A 198 10.05 4.16 28.93
C GLU A 198 8.61 3.98 28.45
N LEU A 199 8.24 2.76 28.06
CA LEU A 199 6.91 2.43 27.58
C LEU A 199 5.84 2.53 28.69
N TYR A 200 6.15 2.09 29.89
CA TYR A 200 5.26 2.28 31.03
C TYR A 200 5.02 3.76 31.34
N ARG A 201 6.03 4.61 31.22
CA ARG A 201 5.89 6.06 31.39
C ARG A 201 5.00 6.65 30.30
N GLU A 202 5.21 6.23 29.06
CA GLU A 202 4.38 6.65 27.93
C GLU A 202 2.90 6.23 28.14
N TYR A 203 2.64 4.99 28.53
CA TYR A 203 1.29 4.53 28.86
C TYR A 203 0.66 5.30 30.02
N ALA A 204 1.42 5.53 31.09
CA ALA A 204 0.94 6.23 32.30
C ALA A 204 0.54 7.69 32.02
N THR A 205 1.13 8.33 31.01
CA THR A 205 0.81 9.70 30.60
C THR A 205 -0.18 9.77 29.46
N SER A 206 -0.53 8.65 28.84
CA SER A 206 -1.45 8.59 27.70
C SER A 206 -2.86 9.05 28.09
N ALA A 207 -3.51 9.74 27.15
CA ALA A 207 -4.93 10.14 27.21
C ALA A 207 -5.80 9.29 26.26
N ALA A 208 -5.28 8.20 25.71
CA ALA A 208 -6.02 7.32 24.80
C ALA A 208 -7.25 6.70 25.49
N VAL A 209 -8.29 6.43 24.70
CA VAL A 209 -9.59 5.96 25.22
C VAL A 209 -9.53 4.54 25.80
N ASP A 210 -8.54 3.76 25.42
CA ASP A 210 -8.33 2.36 25.87
C ASP A 210 -7.42 2.25 27.11
N VAL A 211 -6.98 3.39 27.67
CA VAL A 211 -6.21 3.42 28.92
C VAL A 211 -7.08 3.01 30.11
N GLN A 212 -6.65 1.96 30.81
CA GLN A 212 -7.32 1.51 32.02
C GLN A 212 -6.72 2.18 33.26
N PRO A 213 -7.51 2.82 34.15
CA PRO A 213 -6.99 3.55 35.29
C PRO A 213 -6.08 2.73 36.21
N GLN A 214 -6.46 1.46 36.47
CA GLN A 214 -5.67 0.55 37.30
C GLN A 214 -4.30 0.22 36.70
N LEU A 215 -4.25 0.02 35.37
CA LEU A 215 -3.02 -0.24 34.64
C LEU A 215 -2.16 1.03 34.54
N LYS A 216 -2.78 2.21 34.50
CA LYS A 216 -2.07 3.51 34.52
C LYS A 216 -1.25 3.70 35.78
N GLU A 217 -1.84 3.41 36.96
CA GLU A 217 -1.13 3.46 38.23
C GLU A 217 -0.03 2.40 38.34
N TYR A 218 -0.32 1.18 37.86
CA TYR A 218 0.67 0.12 37.80
C TYR A 218 1.86 0.51 36.92
N ALA A 219 1.61 1.04 35.74
CA ALA A 219 2.63 1.49 34.80
C ALA A 219 3.48 2.61 35.40
N ALA A 220 2.86 3.60 36.06
CA ALA A 220 3.58 4.68 36.72
C ALA A 220 4.57 4.17 37.79
N ARG A 221 4.14 3.23 38.62
CA ARG A 221 4.99 2.63 39.66
C ARG A 221 6.13 1.81 39.06
N ASN A 222 5.86 1.00 38.04
CA ASN A 222 6.89 0.20 37.38
C ASN A 222 7.89 1.05 36.59
N ALA A 223 7.45 2.13 35.96
CA ALA A 223 8.33 3.07 35.31
C ALA A 223 9.39 3.67 36.27
N GLN A 224 8.99 3.99 37.48
CA GLN A 224 9.91 4.49 38.54
C GLN A 224 10.84 3.39 39.02
N ALA A 225 10.29 2.21 39.34
CA ALA A 225 11.07 1.11 39.89
C ALA A 225 12.15 0.58 38.92
N LEU A 226 11.83 0.53 37.63
CA LEU A 226 12.76 0.03 36.61
C LEU A 226 13.76 1.07 36.14
N ALA A 227 13.48 2.38 36.30
CA ALA A 227 14.41 3.45 35.98
C ALA A 227 15.59 3.56 36.98
N SER A 228 15.49 2.91 38.15
CA SER A 228 16.51 2.90 39.18
C SER A 228 17.41 1.65 39.18
N GLN A 229 17.21 0.75 38.22
CA GLN A 229 18.02 -0.45 37.96
C GLN A 229 19.02 -0.22 36.82
#